data_2e21f7ea1966053b9d469f4e7d292e98
#
_entry.id   2e21f7ea1966053b9d469f4e7d292e98
#
_cell.length_a   1.000
_cell.length_b   1.000
_cell.length_c   1.000
_cell.angle_alpha   90.00
_cell.angle_beta   90.00
_cell.angle_gamma   90.00
#
_symmetry.space_group_name_H-M   'P 1'
#
loop_
_entity.id
_entity.type
_entity.pdbx_description
1 polymer ?
#
loop_
_entity_poly.entity_id
_entity_poly.type
_entity_poly.pdbx_seq_one_letter_code
_entity_poly.pdbx_strand_id
1 'polypeptide(L)'
;MPRRLPPLSALLSFEAAARHLSFSRAAEELHVTHGAVSRAVRNLEDRLGVQLMIRATRSVRLTPIGASYVAEVRDVLEHLAAATLAATGQSSGIVSVSTIDSFAARWLMPRLPRFRGAHDDIDVRVAMSERLTDFVSDGIDIAIRCGGGQYPGLSSELLIKEDHFPVCSPKLLEGPYPLRTPADLAHHTLLHDVFTVDWAIWLHNAGIDNVDPHRGPTFLSSDHAIQAAFRGEGVVLGRSALIADDLAAGRLVRPFELSLPAGFAYHVVYPPRALQRPNVKAFRDWLMAEIR
;
A
#
# COMPACT_ATOMS: atom_id res chain seq x y z
N MET A 1 19.45 2.59 30.18
CA MET A 1 18.41 2.88 31.18
C MET A 1 17.29 1.86 31.04
N PRO A 2 16.74 1.27 32.12
CA PRO A 2 15.61 0.36 31.98
C PRO A 2 14.41 1.12 31.44
N ARG A 3 13.76 0.57 30.40
CA ARG A 3 12.53 1.14 29.80
C ARG A 3 11.42 1.14 30.86
N ARG A 4 10.93 2.31 31.29
CA ARG A 4 9.80 2.47 32.21
C ARG A 4 8.47 2.27 31.46
N LEU A 5 8.21 1.06 30.98
CA LEU A 5 6.97 0.75 30.29
C LEU A 5 5.82 0.54 31.28
N PRO A 6 4.58 0.91 30.94
CA PRO A 6 3.40 0.52 31.69
C PRO A 6 3.23 -1.01 31.70
N PRO A 7 2.52 -1.59 32.69
CA PRO A 7 2.17 -3.01 32.68
C PRO A 7 1.35 -3.37 31.46
N LEU A 8 1.67 -4.50 30.81
CA LEU A 8 0.95 -4.98 29.61
C LEU A 8 -0.55 -5.14 29.87
N SER A 9 -0.94 -5.63 31.06
CA SER A 9 -2.34 -5.78 31.45
C SER A 9 -3.08 -4.44 31.52
N ALA A 10 -2.39 -3.35 31.87
CA ALA A 10 -3.00 -2.02 31.87
C ALA A 10 -3.20 -1.48 30.45
N LEU A 11 -2.25 -1.75 29.53
CA LEU A 11 -2.37 -1.41 28.12
C LEU A 11 -3.50 -2.19 27.45
N LEU A 12 -3.62 -3.49 27.69
CA LEU A 12 -4.74 -4.33 27.20
C LEU A 12 -6.10 -3.82 27.72
N SER A 13 -6.18 -3.49 29.02
CA SER A 13 -7.41 -2.95 29.62
C SER A 13 -7.80 -1.60 29.01
N PHE A 14 -6.83 -0.73 28.76
CA PHE A 14 -7.06 0.57 28.15
C PHE A 14 -7.48 0.43 26.67
N GLU A 15 -6.81 -0.41 25.88
CA GLU A 15 -7.14 -0.66 24.47
C GLU A 15 -8.57 -1.19 24.34
N ALA A 16 -8.93 -2.23 25.09
CA ALA A 16 -10.27 -2.80 25.08
C ALA A 16 -11.34 -1.77 25.51
N ALA A 17 -11.09 -1.00 26.58
CA ALA A 17 -12.01 0.05 27.04
C ALA A 17 -12.17 1.17 26.00
N ALA A 18 -11.11 1.53 25.29
CA ALA A 18 -11.10 2.53 24.23
C ALA A 18 -11.85 2.06 22.98
N ARG A 19 -11.66 0.81 22.58
CA ARG A 19 -12.30 0.21 21.40
C ARG A 19 -13.81 0.04 21.60
N HIS A 20 -14.23 -0.39 22.79
CA HIS A 20 -15.65 -0.55 23.13
C HIS A 20 -16.33 0.74 23.59
N LEU A 21 -15.57 1.78 23.93
CA LEU A 21 -16.04 2.97 24.67
C LEU A 21 -16.87 2.57 25.91
N SER A 22 -16.50 1.45 26.55
CA SER A 22 -17.24 0.82 27.66
C SER A 22 -16.32 -0.04 28.51
N PHE A 23 -16.26 0.24 29.81
CA PHE A 23 -15.52 -0.58 30.77
C PHE A 23 -16.18 -1.96 30.99
N SER A 24 -17.51 -2.04 30.86
CA SER A 24 -18.23 -3.32 31.05
C SER A 24 -17.95 -4.28 29.91
N ARG A 25 -18.04 -3.81 28.67
CA ARG A 25 -17.72 -4.63 27.48
C ARG A 25 -16.25 -5.05 27.44
N ALA A 26 -15.35 -4.15 27.82
CA ALA A 26 -13.94 -4.48 27.96
C ALA A 26 -13.68 -5.56 29.01
N ALA A 27 -14.42 -5.50 30.15
CA ALA A 27 -14.33 -6.49 31.19
C ALA A 27 -14.84 -7.88 30.77
N GLU A 28 -15.94 -7.92 30.02
CA GLU A 28 -16.47 -9.13 29.41
C GLU A 28 -15.46 -9.78 28.45
N GLU A 29 -14.89 -8.99 27.55
CA GLU A 29 -13.90 -9.46 26.57
C GLU A 29 -12.63 -9.99 27.25
N LEU A 30 -12.13 -9.29 28.26
CA LEU A 30 -10.90 -9.66 28.97
C LEU A 30 -11.12 -10.70 30.07
N HIS A 31 -12.35 -11.17 30.24
CA HIS A 31 -12.76 -12.12 31.30
C HIS A 31 -12.36 -11.67 32.73
N VAL A 32 -12.52 -10.37 33.00
CA VAL A 32 -12.24 -9.76 34.30
C VAL A 32 -13.44 -8.95 34.81
N THR A 33 -13.37 -8.40 36.02
CA THR A 33 -14.43 -7.54 36.56
C THR A 33 -14.32 -6.11 36.01
N HIS A 34 -15.45 -5.41 35.87
CA HIS A 34 -15.50 -3.97 35.52
C HIS A 34 -14.56 -3.14 36.45
N GLY A 35 -14.53 -3.44 37.74
CA GLY A 35 -13.64 -2.76 38.69
C GLY A 35 -12.15 -2.98 38.38
N ALA A 36 -11.78 -4.16 37.87
CA ALA A 36 -10.39 -4.45 37.50
C ALA A 36 -9.95 -3.62 36.31
N VAL A 37 -10.76 -3.57 35.22
CA VAL A 37 -10.47 -2.74 34.04
C VAL A 37 -10.39 -1.25 34.41
N SER A 38 -11.39 -0.76 35.20
CA SER A 38 -11.43 0.63 35.62
C SER A 38 -10.20 1.03 36.44
N ARG A 39 -9.73 0.13 37.33
CA ARG A 39 -8.51 0.33 38.12
C ARG A 39 -7.25 0.28 37.28
N ALA A 40 -7.16 -0.66 36.35
CA ALA A 40 -6.02 -0.78 35.46
C ALA A 40 -5.83 0.48 34.61
N VAL A 41 -6.92 1.01 34.03
CA VAL A 41 -6.89 2.27 33.26
C VAL A 41 -6.51 3.46 34.13
N ARG A 42 -7.06 3.56 35.37
CA ARG A 42 -6.69 4.64 36.28
C ARG A 42 -5.20 4.60 36.65
N ASN A 43 -4.69 3.42 36.99
CA ASN A 43 -3.26 3.25 37.29
C ASN A 43 -2.36 3.60 36.08
N LEU A 44 -2.85 3.36 34.89
CA LEU A 44 -2.14 3.78 33.66
C LEU A 44 -2.12 5.31 33.54
N GLU A 45 -3.25 5.98 33.74
CA GLU A 45 -3.38 7.44 33.72
C GLU A 45 -2.49 8.09 34.81
N ASP A 46 -2.52 7.55 36.02
CA ASP A 46 -1.70 8.02 37.17
C ASP A 46 -0.18 7.89 36.84
N ARG A 47 0.21 6.77 36.23
CA ARG A 47 1.61 6.51 35.86
C ARG A 47 2.10 7.43 34.75
N LEU A 48 1.24 7.76 33.79
CA LEU A 48 1.53 8.65 32.66
C LEU A 48 1.39 10.13 33.05
N GLY A 49 0.69 10.43 34.15
CA GLY A 49 0.39 11.79 34.59
C GLY A 49 -0.59 12.51 33.68
N VAL A 50 -1.35 11.77 32.86
CA VAL A 50 -2.32 12.34 31.91
C VAL A 50 -3.62 11.53 31.92
N GLN A 51 -4.74 12.21 31.69
CA GLN A 51 -6.04 11.56 31.54
C GLN A 51 -6.21 11.08 30.09
N LEU A 52 -6.50 9.78 29.92
CA LEU A 52 -6.72 9.15 28.62
C LEU A 52 -8.21 9.01 28.29
N MET A 53 -9.06 8.86 29.31
CA MET A 53 -10.50 8.63 29.15
C MET A 53 -11.33 9.58 30.01
N ILE A 54 -12.38 10.13 29.43
CA ILE A 54 -13.40 10.94 30.11
C ILE A 54 -14.55 10.01 30.50
N ARG A 55 -14.86 9.98 31.79
CA ARG A 55 -15.95 9.18 32.35
C ARG A 55 -17.14 10.10 32.63
N ALA A 56 -18.23 9.91 31.92
CA ALA A 56 -19.50 10.57 32.19
C ALA A 56 -20.51 9.52 32.72
N THR A 57 -21.59 9.96 33.31
CA THR A 57 -22.59 9.10 33.99
C THR A 57 -23.17 7.99 33.10
N ARG A 58 -23.15 8.16 31.79
CA ARG A 58 -23.68 7.19 30.79
C ARG A 58 -22.80 6.98 29.57
N SER A 59 -21.60 7.54 29.53
CA SER A 59 -20.70 7.43 28.37
C SER A 59 -19.24 7.46 28.79
N VAL A 60 -18.42 6.78 27.98
CA VAL A 60 -16.97 6.82 28.07
C VAL A 60 -16.47 7.39 26.76
N ARG A 61 -15.53 8.34 26.81
CA ARG A 61 -14.92 8.95 25.64
C ARG A 61 -13.41 9.01 25.82
N LEU A 62 -12.68 9.05 24.72
CA LEU A 62 -11.25 9.31 24.75
C LEU A 62 -10.97 10.82 24.85
N THR A 63 -9.91 11.18 25.56
CA THR A 63 -9.29 12.52 25.40
C THR A 63 -8.54 12.57 24.08
N PRO A 64 -8.14 13.75 23.54
CA PRO A 64 -7.26 13.83 22.38
C PRO A 64 -5.95 13.04 22.54
N ILE A 65 -5.36 13.13 23.75
CA ILE A 65 -4.16 12.35 24.11
C ILE A 65 -4.47 10.85 24.14
N GLY A 66 -5.62 10.46 24.70
CA GLY A 66 -6.08 9.07 24.75
C GLY A 66 -6.31 8.48 23.35
N ALA A 67 -6.86 9.26 22.43
CA ALA A 67 -7.07 8.84 21.04
C ALA A 67 -5.74 8.61 20.29
N SER A 68 -4.78 9.51 20.46
CA SER A 68 -3.43 9.32 19.91
C SER A 68 -2.71 8.13 20.55
N TYR A 69 -2.77 8.02 21.87
CA TYR A 69 -2.07 6.97 22.61
C TYR A 69 -2.63 5.57 22.35
N VAL A 70 -3.96 5.42 22.16
CA VAL A 70 -4.56 4.10 21.88
C VAL A 70 -4.17 3.58 20.50
N ALA A 71 -3.98 4.45 19.53
CA ALA A 71 -3.49 4.04 18.21
C ALA A 71 -2.11 3.37 18.30
N GLU A 72 -1.17 4.03 18.97
CA GLU A 72 0.18 3.50 19.20
C GLU A 72 0.17 2.22 20.05
N VAL A 73 -0.67 2.18 21.09
CA VAL A 73 -0.82 0.98 21.95
C VAL A 73 -1.34 -0.20 21.14
N ARG A 74 -2.31 0.01 20.26
CA ARG A 74 -2.86 -1.04 19.41
C ARG A 74 -1.81 -1.64 18.51
N ASP A 75 -1.03 -0.82 17.83
CA ASP A 75 0.05 -1.26 16.95
C ASP A 75 1.09 -2.11 17.72
N VAL A 76 1.46 -1.66 18.92
CA VAL A 76 2.40 -2.41 19.77
C VAL A 76 1.83 -3.76 20.22
N LEU A 77 0.55 -3.82 20.58
CA LEU A 77 -0.11 -5.06 20.98
C LEU A 77 -0.26 -6.05 19.83
N GLU A 78 -0.56 -5.57 18.63
CA GLU A 78 -0.59 -6.39 17.41
C GLU A 78 0.79 -6.96 17.07
N HIS A 79 1.85 -6.15 17.20
CA HIS A 79 3.22 -6.62 17.02
C HIS A 79 3.61 -7.69 18.05
N LEU A 80 3.24 -7.50 19.30
CA LEU A 80 3.51 -8.47 20.37
C LEU A 80 2.76 -9.79 20.13
N ALA A 81 1.50 -9.72 19.69
CA ALA A 81 0.72 -10.88 19.32
C ALA A 81 1.36 -11.65 18.16
N ALA A 82 1.79 -10.95 17.10
CA ALA A 82 2.48 -11.52 15.96
C ALA A 82 3.80 -12.20 16.36
N ALA A 83 4.61 -11.54 17.20
CA ALA A 83 5.86 -12.09 17.72
C ALA A 83 5.64 -13.35 18.58
N THR A 84 4.55 -13.37 19.37
CA THR A 84 4.19 -14.52 20.22
C THR A 84 3.77 -15.70 19.36
N LEU A 85 2.96 -15.50 18.31
CA LEU A 85 2.57 -16.52 17.34
C LEU A 85 3.79 -17.09 16.61
N ALA A 86 4.72 -16.22 16.20
CA ALA A 86 5.97 -16.64 15.58
C ALA A 86 6.84 -17.50 16.53
N ALA A 87 6.94 -17.12 17.81
CA ALA A 87 7.71 -17.84 18.81
C ALA A 87 7.12 -19.20 19.19
N THR A 88 5.79 -19.36 19.11
CA THR A 88 5.09 -20.62 19.42
C THR A 88 5.01 -21.59 18.25
N GLY A 89 5.57 -21.23 17.08
CA GLY A 89 5.43 -22.03 15.86
C GLY A 89 4.00 -22.06 15.29
N GLN A 90 3.08 -21.34 15.93
CA GLN A 90 1.71 -21.09 15.47
C GLN A 90 1.68 -19.82 14.63
N SER A 91 2.73 -19.56 13.83
CA SER A 91 2.67 -18.45 12.90
C SER A 91 1.46 -18.71 12.01
N SER A 92 0.37 -18.00 12.28
CA SER A 92 -0.66 -17.84 11.27
C SER A 92 0.10 -17.43 10.01
N GLY A 93 -0.12 -18.11 8.90
CA GLY A 93 0.56 -17.83 7.66
C GLY A 93 0.23 -16.43 7.10
N ILE A 94 0.26 -15.39 7.91
CA ILE A 94 -0.03 -14.02 7.48
C ILE A 94 1.25 -13.35 7.01
N VAL A 95 1.20 -12.77 5.82
CA VAL A 95 2.21 -11.87 5.27
C VAL A 95 1.59 -10.50 5.06
N SER A 96 2.14 -9.48 5.74
CA SER A 96 1.71 -8.08 5.59
C SER A 96 2.56 -7.39 4.53
N VAL A 97 1.90 -6.96 3.45
CA VAL A 97 2.55 -6.35 2.28
C VAL A 97 2.13 -4.90 2.15
N SER A 98 3.09 -3.99 2.00
CA SER A 98 2.81 -2.58 1.68
C SER A 98 3.19 -2.28 0.24
N THR A 99 2.31 -1.60 -0.51
CA THR A 99 2.59 -1.16 -1.87
C THR A 99 1.78 0.10 -2.22
N ILE A 100 2.06 0.70 -3.39
CA ILE A 100 1.24 1.79 -3.92
C ILE A 100 -0.06 1.24 -4.53
N ASP A 101 -1.11 2.05 -4.50
CA ASP A 101 -2.46 1.69 -4.95
C ASP A 101 -2.50 1.10 -6.36
N SER A 102 -1.90 1.79 -7.32
CA SER A 102 -1.89 1.36 -8.73
C SER A 102 -1.20 0.00 -8.93
N PHE A 103 -0.10 -0.28 -8.21
CA PHE A 103 0.56 -1.58 -8.29
C PHE A 103 -0.27 -2.68 -7.62
N ALA A 104 -0.89 -2.38 -6.48
CA ALA A 104 -1.81 -3.29 -5.84
C ALA A 104 -2.93 -3.71 -6.80
N ALA A 105 -3.66 -2.73 -7.35
CA ALA A 105 -4.82 -2.98 -8.19
C ALA A 105 -4.48 -3.68 -9.51
N ARG A 106 -3.41 -3.25 -10.17
CA ARG A 106 -3.11 -3.64 -11.54
C ARG A 106 -2.20 -4.86 -11.67
N TRP A 107 -1.27 -5.03 -10.74
CA TRP A 107 -0.29 -6.11 -10.84
C TRP A 107 -0.45 -7.17 -9.76
N LEU A 108 -0.55 -6.77 -8.50
CA LEU A 108 -0.52 -7.70 -7.37
C LEU A 108 -1.84 -8.47 -7.22
N MET A 109 -2.97 -7.75 -7.11
CA MET A 109 -4.28 -8.37 -6.83
C MET A 109 -4.72 -9.38 -7.91
N PRO A 110 -4.52 -9.15 -9.22
CA PRO A 110 -4.84 -10.16 -10.23
C PRO A 110 -4.05 -11.45 -10.12
N ARG A 111 -2.86 -11.41 -9.48
CA ARG A 111 -1.93 -12.54 -9.33
C ARG A 111 -2.05 -13.26 -7.98
N LEU A 112 -2.60 -12.60 -6.95
CA LEU A 112 -2.78 -13.19 -5.61
C LEU A 112 -3.54 -14.53 -5.58
N PRO A 113 -4.56 -14.79 -6.43
CA PRO A 113 -5.22 -16.09 -6.46
C PRO A 113 -4.27 -17.25 -6.77
N ARG A 114 -3.21 -17.02 -7.56
CA ARG A 114 -2.19 -18.05 -7.85
C ARG A 114 -1.34 -18.34 -6.62
N PHE A 115 -0.96 -17.28 -5.87
CA PHE A 115 -0.25 -17.47 -4.62
C PHE A 115 -1.07 -18.29 -3.62
N ARG A 116 -2.35 -17.93 -3.42
CA ARG A 116 -3.24 -18.65 -2.51
C ARG A 116 -3.49 -20.10 -2.94
N GLY A 117 -3.53 -20.37 -4.24
CA GLY A 117 -3.65 -21.76 -4.75
C GLY A 117 -2.42 -22.61 -4.48
N ALA A 118 -1.21 -22.00 -4.35
CA ALA A 118 0.02 -22.69 -4.04
C ALA A 118 0.36 -22.72 -2.53
N HIS A 119 -0.25 -21.83 -1.73
CA HIS A 119 0.01 -21.60 -0.30
C HIS A 119 -1.32 -21.30 0.40
N ASP A 120 -2.15 -22.31 0.60
CA ASP A 120 -3.50 -22.18 1.18
C ASP A 120 -3.47 -21.89 2.70
N ASP A 121 -2.32 -22.13 3.33
CA ASP A 121 -2.01 -21.83 4.73
C ASP A 121 -1.47 -20.39 4.96
N ILE A 122 -1.29 -19.59 3.89
CA ILE A 122 -0.73 -18.24 3.97
C ILE A 122 -1.77 -17.19 3.55
N ASP A 123 -2.17 -16.35 4.49
CA ASP A 123 -2.98 -15.16 4.23
C ASP A 123 -2.11 -13.95 3.89
N VAL A 124 -2.54 -13.14 2.92
CA VAL A 124 -1.85 -11.90 2.54
C VAL A 124 -2.71 -10.70 2.92
N ARG A 125 -2.14 -9.81 3.72
CA ARG A 125 -2.71 -8.48 4.02
C ARG A 125 -2.00 -7.43 3.19
N VAL A 126 -2.75 -6.68 2.40
CA VAL A 126 -2.20 -5.62 1.54
C VAL A 126 -2.58 -4.26 2.13
N ALA A 127 -1.57 -3.48 2.50
CA ALA A 127 -1.70 -2.09 2.92
C ALA A 127 -1.24 -1.18 1.78
N MET A 128 -2.09 -0.24 1.37
CA MET A 128 -1.76 0.74 0.33
C MET A 128 -1.19 1.99 0.99
N SER A 129 0.05 2.35 0.64
CA SER A 129 0.73 3.52 1.17
C SER A 129 1.80 4.01 0.21
N GLU A 130 1.84 5.32 -0.01
CA GLU A 130 2.88 6.00 -0.79
C GLU A 130 4.08 6.42 0.06
N ARG A 131 3.89 6.54 1.38
CA ARG A 131 4.99 6.88 2.29
C ARG A 131 5.99 5.73 2.42
N LEU A 132 7.22 6.06 2.77
CA LEU A 132 8.21 5.06 3.15
C LEU A 132 7.69 4.26 4.35
N THR A 133 7.76 2.94 4.24
CA THR A 133 7.31 2.02 5.28
C THR A 133 8.29 2.03 6.45
N ASP A 134 7.81 2.25 7.64
CA ASP A 134 8.49 1.83 8.85
C ASP A 134 8.06 0.39 9.17
N PHE A 135 8.91 -0.57 8.81
CA PHE A 135 8.61 -2.00 8.95
C PHE A 135 8.32 -2.43 10.39
N VAL A 136 8.83 -1.68 11.37
CA VAL A 136 8.63 -2.00 12.78
C VAL A 136 7.29 -1.45 13.28
N SER A 137 7.03 -0.16 13.02
CA SER A 137 5.81 0.50 13.52
C SER A 137 4.57 0.16 12.69
N ASP A 138 4.72 -0.07 11.37
CA ASP A 138 3.62 -0.34 10.47
C ASP A 138 3.23 -1.84 10.42
N GLY A 139 4.00 -2.74 11.05
CA GLY A 139 3.73 -4.19 11.04
C GLY A 139 3.82 -4.83 9.66
N ILE A 140 4.63 -4.26 8.78
CA ILE A 140 4.80 -4.71 7.40
C ILE A 140 6.00 -5.67 7.30
N ASP A 141 5.82 -6.77 6.58
CA ASP A 141 6.87 -7.77 6.34
C ASP A 141 7.66 -7.48 5.07
N ILE A 142 6.94 -7.11 4.00
CA ILE A 142 7.47 -6.82 2.68
C ILE A 142 6.84 -5.53 2.15
N ALA A 143 7.63 -4.66 1.55
CA ALA A 143 7.13 -3.53 0.79
C ALA A 143 7.49 -3.67 -0.70
N ILE A 144 6.57 -3.33 -1.60
CA ILE A 144 6.85 -3.19 -3.02
C ILE A 144 6.86 -1.70 -3.32
N ARG A 145 8.01 -1.18 -3.74
CA ARG A 145 8.24 0.24 -3.91
C ARG A 145 8.76 0.56 -5.32
N CYS A 146 8.20 1.60 -5.92
CA CYS A 146 8.72 2.21 -7.14
C CYS A 146 9.79 3.24 -6.75
N GLY A 147 11.02 3.05 -7.21
CA GLY A 147 12.12 3.94 -6.85
C GLY A 147 13.47 3.51 -7.40
N GLY A 148 14.54 4.14 -6.91
CA GLY A 148 15.91 3.88 -7.34
C GLY A 148 16.55 2.62 -6.74
N GLY A 149 15.85 1.85 -5.91
CA GLY A 149 16.33 0.59 -5.34
C GLY A 149 17.25 0.71 -4.14
N GLN A 150 17.56 1.92 -3.67
CA GLN A 150 18.41 2.14 -2.51
C GLN A 150 17.59 2.47 -1.26
N TYR A 151 17.57 1.55 -0.30
CA TYR A 151 16.85 1.68 0.96
C TYR A 151 17.80 1.37 2.12
N PRO A 152 18.37 2.38 2.80
CA PRO A 152 19.38 2.17 3.84
C PRO A 152 18.90 1.24 4.95
N GLY A 153 19.73 0.23 5.28
CA GLY A 153 19.40 -0.76 6.33
C GLY A 153 18.41 -1.84 5.94
N LEU A 154 17.89 -1.84 4.72
CA LEU A 154 16.95 -2.82 4.20
C LEU A 154 17.55 -3.64 3.06
N SER A 155 17.04 -4.83 2.84
CA SER A 155 17.26 -5.59 1.61
C SER A 155 16.35 -5.06 0.52
N SER A 156 16.89 -4.93 -0.69
CA SER A 156 16.16 -4.46 -1.86
C SER A 156 16.49 -5.32 -3.07
N GLU A 157 15.49 -5.88 -3.70
CA GLU A 157 15.63 -6.70 -4.91
C GLU A 157 14.82 -6.09 -6.04
N LEU A 158 15.43 -5.98 -7.23
CA LEU A 158 14.72 -5.51 -8.42
C LEU A 158 13.60 -6.48 -8.77
N LEU A 159 12.37 -5.99 -8.83
CA LEU A 159 11.21 -6.76 -9.24
C LEU A 159 10.92 -6.52 -10.74
N ILE A 160 10.55 -5.30 -11.14
CA ILE A 160 10.15 -4.99 -12.52
C ILE A 160 10.78 -3.68 -12.94
N LYS A 161 11.47 -3.67 -14.08
CA LYS A 161 11.84 -2.44 -14.79
C LYS A 161 10.62 -1.92 -15.53
N GLU A 162 10.52 -0.62 -15.68
CA GLU A 162 9.41 0.02 -16.37
C GLU A 162 9.88 0.86 -17.55
N ASP A 163 9.03 0.87 -18.56
CA ASP A 163 9.05 1.82 -19.65
C ASP A 163 7.74 2.60 -19.66
N HIS A 164 7.79 3.82 -20.21
CA HIS A 164 6.64 4.68 -20.40
C HIS A 164 6.38 4.87 -21.89
N PHE A 165 5.15 4.65 -22.31
CA PHE A 165 4.69 4.91 -23.68
C PHE A 165 3.20 5.23 -23.70
N PRO A 166 2.72 5.97 -24.72
CA PRO A 166 1.30 6.28 -24.87
C PRO A 166 0.46 5.01 -25.03
N VAL A 167 -0.66 4.97 -24.33
CA VAL A 167 -1.70 3.95 -24.51
C VAL A 167 -3.08 4.57 -24.49
N CYS A 168 -4.02 3.97 -25.19
CA CYS A 168 -5.39 4.44 -25.26
C CYS A 168 -6.35 3.28 -25.51
N SER A 169 -7.65 3.57 -25.43
CA SER A 169 -8.69 2.65 -25.93
C SER A 169 -8.55 2.45 -27.44
N PRO A 170 -8.75 1.22 -27.97
CA PRO A 170 -8.83 0.96 -29.43
C PRO A 170 -9.76 1.90 -30.17
N LYS A 171 -10.81 2.40 -29.54
CA LYS A 171 -11.78 3.35 -30.13
C LYS A 171 -11.14 4.62 -30.69
N LEU A 172 -10.00 5.05 -30.14
CA LEU A 172 -9.31 6.27 -30.58
C LEU A 172 -8.52 6.05 -31.88
N LEU A 173 -8.35 4.80 -32.31
CA LEU A 173 -7.73 4.48 -33.60
C LEU A 173 -8.70 4.60 -34.79
N GLU A 174 -10.02 4.61 -34.53
CA GLU A 174 -11.07 4.53 -35.54
C GLU A 174 -11.99 5.78 -35.58
N GLY A 175 -11.86 6.70 -34.66
CA GLY A 175 -12.71 7.89 -34.52
C GLY A 175 -12.53 8.92 -35.64
N PRO A 176 -13.18 10.09 -35.54
CA PRO A 176 -13.06 11.18 -36.51
C PRO A 176 -11.66 11.78 -36.59
N TYR A 177 -10.86 11.60 -35.55
CA TYR A 177 -9.44 11.96 -35.48
C TYR A 177 -8.64 10.72 -35.09
N PRO A 178 -8.40 9.77 -36.00
CA PRO A 178 -7.74 8.52 -35.69
C PRO A 178 -6.29 8.76 -35.26
N LEU A 179 -5.89 8.17 -34.16
CA LEU A 179 -4.56 8.31 -33.56
C LEU A 179 -3.55 7.41 -34.30
N ARG A 180 -2.93 7.91 -35.36
CA ARG A 180 -1.99 7.17 -36.22
C ARG A 180 -0.56 7.60 -36.06
N THR A 181 -0.34 8.88 -35.78
CA THR A 181 0.99 9.49 -35.61
C THR A 181 1.03 10.27 -34.31
N PRO A 182 2.20 10.51 -33.70
CA PRO A 182 2.31 11.33 -32.51
C PRO A 182 1.70 12.74 -32.66
N ALA A 183 1.71 13.33 -33.87
CA ALA A 183 1.12 14.64 -34.12
C ALA A 183 -0.41 14.66 -33.90
N ASP A 184 -1.09 13.53 -34.10
CA ASP A 184 -2.53 13.41 -33.90
C ASP A 184 -2.97 13.58 -32.44
N LEU A 185 -2.03 13.51 -31.48
CA LEU A 185 -2.27 13.84 -30.08
C LEU A 185 -2.83 15.26 -29.87
N ALA A 186 -2.62 16.16 -30.82
CA ALA A 186 -3.22 17.51 -30.81
C ALA A 186 -4.75 17.48 -30.75
N HIS A 187 -5.38 16.41 -31.20
CA HIS A 187 -6.83 16.21 -31.24
C HIS A 187 -7.37 15.40 -30.06
N HIS A 188 -6.49 14.95 -29.16
CA HIS A 188 -6.85 14.08 -28.04
C HIS A 188 -6.49 14.71 -26.70
N THR A 189 -7.21 14.30 -25.65
CA THR A 189 -6.91 14.69 -24.28
C THR A 189 -5.70 13.90 -23.78
N LEU A 190 -4.68 14.60 -23.28
CA LEU A 190 -3.58 13.97 -22.56
C LEU A 190 -4.04 13.71 -21.11
N LEU A 191 -3.91 12.48 -20.65
CA LEU A 191 -4.23 12.09 -19.30
C LEU A 191 -2.94 12.01 -18.48
N HIS A 192 -2.90 12.71 -17.36
CA HIS A 192 -1.71 12.84 -16.52
C HIS A 192 -1.86 12.05 -15.23
N ASP A 193 -0.75 11.58 -14.69
CA ASP A 193 -0.67 11.16 -13.30
C ASP A 193 0.56 11.81 -12.62
N VAL A 194 0.58 11.76 -11.28
CA VAL A 194 1.64 12.42 -10.51
C VAL A 194 2.96 11.64 -10.45
N PHE A 195 3.00 10.43 -11.00
CA PHE A 195 4.13 9.49 -10.87
C PHE A 195 4.89 9.25 -12.16
N THR A 196 4.40 9.75 -13.29
CA THR A 196 4.98 9.43 -14.60
C THR A 196 5.98 10.46 -15.10
N VAL A 197 6.80 10.01 -16.05
CA VAL A 197 7.55 10.90 -16.94
C VAL A 197 6.55 11.85 -17.59
N ASP A 198 6.87 13.12 -17.55
CA ASP A 198 6.04 14.19 -18.10
C ASP A 198 5.83 13.98 -19.62
N TRP A 199 4.61 14.25 -20.08
CA TRP A 199 4.29 14.33 -21.50
C TRP A 199 5.24 15.23 -22.27
N ALA A 200 5.77 16.31 -21.65
CA ALA A 200 6.75 17.19 -22.25
C ALA A 200 8.02 16.43 -22.71
N ILE A 201 8.51 15.51 -21.88
CA ILE A 201 9.69 14.69 -22.19
C ILE A 201 9.37 13.73 -23.35
N TRP A 202 8.19 13.09 -23.32
CA TRP A 202 7.81 12.15 -24.35
C TRP A 202 7.61 12.85 -25.71
N LEU A 203 6.86 13.96 -25.74
CA LEU A 203 6.61 14.77 -26.96
C LEU A 203 7.91 15.32 -27.55
N HIS A 204 8.83 15.80 -26.70
CA HIS A 204 10.14 16.25 -27.15
C HIS A 204 10.91 15.13 -27.85
N ASN A 205 10.94 13.92 -27.27
CA ASN A 205 11.62 12.77 -27.90
C ASN A 205 10.89 12.27 -29.15
N ALA A 206 9.60 12.52 -29.29
CA ALA A 206 8.82 12.23 -30.48
C ALA A 206 8.98 13.31 -31.58
N GLY A 207 9.65 14.43 -31.29
CA GLY A 207 9.80 15.55 -32.23
C GLY A 207 8.49 16.34 -32.43
N ILE A 208 7.64 16.40 -31.44
CA ILE A 208 6.29 17.03 -31.46
C ILE A 208 6.30 18.31 -30.63
N ASP A 209 5.96 19.42 -31.24
CA ASP A 209 5.91 20.77 -30.66
C ASP A 209 4.53 21.44 -30.74
N ASN A 210 3.59 20.85 -31.50
CA ASN A 210 2.24 21.35 -31.71
C ASN A 210 1.21 20.85 -30.68
N VAL A 211 1.65 20.14 -29.64
CA VAL A 211 0.82 19.60 -28.56
C VAL A 211 1.23 20.23 -27.25
N ASP A 212 0.28 20.84 -26.55
CA ASP A 212 0.54 21.36 -25.19
C ASP A 212 0.68 20.20 -24.19
N PRO A 213 1.89 19.94 -23.65
CA PRO A 213 2.14 18.81 -22.76
C PRO A 213 1.45 18.91 -21.40
N HIS A 214 0.91 20.07 -21.03
CA HIS A 214 0.31 20.31 -19.71
C HIS A 214 -1.21 20.32 -19.74
N ARG A 215 -1.80 20.22 -20.93
CA ARG A 215 -3.25 20.27 -21.09
C ARG A 215 -3.89 18.92 -20.85
N GLY A 216 -4.80 18.85 -19.88
CA GLY A 216 -5.61 17.66 -19.59
C GLY A 216 -5.80 17.45 -18.09
N PRO A 217 -6.65 16.49 -17.71
CA PRO A 217 -6.87 16.17 -16.30
C PRO A 217 -5.67 15.46 -15.70
N THR A 218 -5.38 15.74 -14.43
CA THR A 218 -4.34 15.08 -13.63
C THR A 218 -4.97 14.21 -12.55
N PHE A 219 -4.56 12.96 -12.46
CA PHE A 219 -5.03 12.00 -11.49
C PHE A 219 -3.95 11.73 -10.44
N LEU A 220 -4.34 11.55 -9.18
CA LEU A 220 -3.41 11.21 -8.10
C LEU A 220 -2.94 9.75 -8.13
N SER A 221 -3.65 8.88 -8.86
CA SER A 221 -3.30 7.47 -9.04
C SER A 221 -3.20 7.13 -10.52
N SER A 222 -2.15 6.42 -10.91
CA SER A 222 -1.99 5.91 -12.28
C SER A 222 -3.15 5.01 -12.69
N ASP A 223 -3.76 4.27 -11.74
CA ASP A 223 -4.93 3.44 -12.03
C ASP A 223 -6.10 4.28 -12.55
N HIS A 224 -6.37 5.43 -11.97
CA HIS A 224 -7.46 6.31 -12.42
C HIS A 224 -7.20 6.89 -13.82
N ALA A 225 -5.96 7.28 -14.12
CA ALA A 225 -5.60 7.74 -15.47
C ALA A 225 -5.77 6.63 -16.51
N ILE A 226 -5.36 5.41 -16.17
CA ILE A 226 -5.54 4.22 -17.02
C ILE A 226 -7.03 3.91 -17.21
N GLN A 227 -7.86 4.01 -16.16
CA GLN A 227 -9.32 3.83 -16.25
C GLN A 227 -9.98 4.86 -17.17
N ALA A 228 -9.53 6.12 -17.15
CA ALA A 228 -10.01 7.13 -18.10
C ALA A 228 -9.61 6.77 -19.55
N ALA A 229 -8.40 6.30 -19.77
CA ALA A 229 -7.95 5.82 -21.07
C ALA A 229 -8.80 4.64 -21.59
N PHE A 230 -9.19 3.70 -20.74
CA PHE A 230 -10.12 2.61 -21.10
C PHE A 230 -11.45 3.10 -21.66
N ARG A 231 -11.99 4.15 -21.07
CA ARG A 231 -13.28 4.73 -21.49
C ARG A 231 -13.15 5.47 -22.83
N GLY A 232 -11.91 5.68 -23.30
CA GLY A 232 -11.66 6.47 -24.50
C GLY A 232 -11.67 7.98 -24.24
N GLU A 233 -11.48 8.41 -22.98
CA GLU A 233 -11.48 9.81 -22.58
C GLU A 233 -10.20 10.53 -22.99
N GLY A 234 -9.15 9.78 -23.38
CA GLY A 234 -7.87 10.33 -23.83
C GLY A 234 -6.76 9.29 -23.89
N VAL A 235 -5.54 9.79 -23.98
CA VAL A 235 -4.29 9.02 -24.07
C VAL A 235 -3.50 9.22 -22.79
N VAL A 236 -3.02 8.12 -22.19
CA VAL A 236 -2.17 8.16 -20.99
C VAL A 236 -0.76 7.67 -21.31
N LEU A 237 0.26 8.21 -20.65
CA LEU A 237 1.59 7.58 -20.62
C LEU A 237 1.51 6.38 -19.67
N GLY A 238 1.31 5.21 -20.27
CA GLY A 238 1.17 3.97 -19.52
C GLY A 238 2.51 3.48 -19.02
N ARG A 239 2.50 2.96 -17.80
CA ARG A 239 3.62 2.28 -17.17
C ARG A 239 3.56 0.81 -17.54
N SER A 240 4.61 0.29 -18.18
CA SER A 240 4.61 -1.05 -18.79
C SER A 240 4.13 -2.16 -17.84
N ALA A 241 4.56 -2.14 -16.57
CA ALA A 241 4.15 -3.12 -15.57
C ALA A 241 2.65 -3.07 -15.22
N LEU A 242 2.05 -1.87 -15.25
CA LEU A 242 0.66 -1.66 -14.85
C LEU A 242 -0.36 -1.93 -15.96
N ILE A 243 0.08 -1.95 -17.21
CA ILE A 243 -0.78 -2.07 -18.39
C ILE A 243 -0.57 -3.34 -19.21
N ALA A 244 0.41 -4.19 -18.82
CA ALA A 244 0.76 -5.39 -19.56
C ALA A 244 -0.44 -6.32 -19.82
N ASP A 245 -1.24 -6.59 -18.78
CA ASP A 245 -2.42 -7.46 -18.85
C ASP A 245 -3.54 -6.84 -19.73
N ASP A 246 -3.59 -5.51 -19.80
CA ASP A 246 -4.59 -4.79 -20.60
C ASP A 246 -4.23 -4.74 -22.08
N LEU A 247 -2.95 -4.59 -22.37
CA LEU A 247 -2.43 -4.70 -23.72
C LEU A 247 -2.62 -6.13 -24.25
N ALA A 248 -2.27 -7.13 -23.46
CA ALA A 248 -2.44 -8.54 -23.83
C ALA A 248 -3.91 -8.90 -24.10
N ALA A 249 -4.83 -8.30 -23.34
CA ALA A 249 -6.28 -8.50 -23.50
C ALA A 249 -6.90 -7.59 -24.59
N GLY A 250 -6.15 -6.72 -25.25
CA GLY A 250 -6.63 -5.77 -26.25
C GLY A 250 -7.55 -4.68 -25.70
N ARG A 251 -7.61 -4.51 -24.37
CA ARG A 251 -8.40 -3.45 -23.73
C ARG A 251 -7.78 -2.07 -23.92
N LEU A 252 -6.46 -2.02 -23.93
CA LEU A 252 -5.66 -0.87 -24.33
C LEU A 252 -4.82 -1.25 -25.55
N VAL A 253 -4.44 -0.25 -26.30
CA VAL A 253 -3.52 -0.36 -27.44
C VAL A 253 -2.40 0.65 -27.30
N ARG A 254 -1.25 0.31 -27.84
CA ARG A 254 -0.09 1.18 -27.98
C ARG A 254 -0.10 1.77 -29.39
N PRO A 255 -0.45 3.07 -29.55
CA PRO A 255 -0.57 3.67 -30.89
C PRO A 255 0.79 3.98 -31.55
N PHE A 256 1.88 4.09 -30.78
CA PHE A 256 3.20 4.50 -31.26
C PHE A 256 4.30 3.60 -30.72
N GLU A 257 5.38 3.43 -31.50
CA GLU A 257 6.52 2.57 -31.13
C GLU A 257 7.47 3.21 -30.09
N LEU A 258 7.50 4.57 -29.99
CA LEU A 258 8.39 5.25 -29.07
C LEU A 258 8.07 4.90 -27.61
N SER A 259 9.08 4.38 -26.91
CA SER A 259 9.08 4.06 -25.49
C SER A 259 10.24 4.78 -24.81
N LEU A 260 10.01 5.28 -23.63
CA LEU A 260 11.05 5.89 -22.80
C LEU A 260 11.27 5.04 -21.55
N PRO A 261 12.54 4.73 -21.22
CA PRO A 261 12.81 4.02 -19.97
C PRO A 261 12.42 4.89 -18.78
N ALA A 262 11.76 4.29 -17.80
CA ALA A 262 11.52 4.94 -16.54
C ALA A 262 12.83 5.09 -15.76
N GLY A 263 13.02 6.23 -15.10
CA GLY A 263 14.14 6.43 -14.19
C GLY A 263 14.05 5.61 -12.90
N PHE A 264 12.92 4.92 -12.70
CA PHE A 264 12.59 4.12 -11.51
C PHE A 264 12.17 2.71 -11.92
N ALA A 265 12.24 1.78 -10.94
CA ALA A 265 11.79 0.41 -11.10
C ALA A 265 11.03 -0.03 -9.85
N TYR A 266 10.24 -1.09 -9.96
CA TYR A 266 9.67 -1.74 -8.77
C TYR A 266 10.69 -2.62 -8.09
N HIS A 267 10.76 -2.49 -6.77
CA HIS A 267 11.65 -3.27 -5.92
C HIS A 267 10.87 -3.93 -4.79
N VAL A 268 11.26 -5.15 -4.46
CA VAL A 268 10.82 -5.81 -3.23
C VAL A 268 11.79 -5.40 -2.12
N VAL A 269 11.25 -4.77 -1.08
CA VAL A 269 12.04 -4.19 0.03
C VAL A 269 11.59 -4.83 1.33
N TYR A 270 12.53 -5.24 2.18
CA TYR A 270 12.23 -5.89 3.45
C TYR A 270 13.42 -5.82 4.42
N PRO A 271 13.18 -5.93 5.75
CA PRO A 271 14.26 -6.06 6.72
C PRO A 271 15.09 -7.34 6.46
N PRO A 272 16.42 -7.32 6.61
CA PRO A 272 17.28 -8.47 6.28
C PRO A 272 16.89 -9.80 6.96
N ARG A 273 16.24 -9.72 8.15
CA ARG A 273 15.77 -10.91 8.89
C ARG A 273 14.36 -11.36 8.49
N ALA A 274 13.62 -10.61 7.69
CA ALA A 274 12.23 -10.94 7.34
C ALA A 274 12.11 -12.31 6.66
N LEU A 275 13.08 -12.68 5.81
CA LEU A 275 13.10 -13.96 5.11
C LEU A 275 13.43 -15.18 5.99
N GLN A 276 13.74 -14.98 7.28
CA GLN A 276 13.83 -16.09 8.25
C GLN A 276 12.44 -16.66 8.56
N ARG A 277 11.37 -15.90 8.30
CA ARG A 277 10.00 -16.38 8.39
C ARG A 277 9.61 -17.11 7.10
N PRO A 278 9.23 -18.40 7.15
CA PRO A 278 8.94 -19.20 5.96
C PRO A 278 7.85 -18.63 5.06
N ASN A 279 6.76 -18.08 5.65
CA ASN A 279 5.67 -17.45 4.92
C ASN A 279 6.12 -16.18 4.15
N VAL A 280 6.94 -15.33 4.77
CA VAL A 280 7.49 -14.13 4.14
C VAL A 280 8.43 -14.51 2.99
N LYS A 281 9.27 -15.52 3.21
CA LYS A 281 10.15 -16.04 2.18
C LYS A 281 9.35 -16.62 1.00
N ALA A 282 8.32 -17.42 1.27
CA ALA A 282 7.46 -18.00 0.24
C ALA A 282 6.80 -16.92 -0.62
N PHE A 283 6.26 -15.86 0.01
CA PHE A 283 5.66 -14.74 -0.71
C PHE A 283 6.67 -13.98 -1.58
N ARG A 284 7.88 -13.69 -1.05
CA ARG A 284 8.94 -13.05 -1.83
C ARG A 284 9.37 -13.91 -3.01
N ASP A 285 9.59 -15.21 -2.79
CA ASP A 285 10.02 -16.14 -3.85
C ASP A 285 8.96 -16.23 -4.95
N TRP A 286 7.67 -16.26 -4.58
CA TRP A 286 6.56 -16.20 -5.51
C TRP A 286 6.54 -14.90 -6.32
N LEU A 287 6.67 -13.72 -5.66
CA LEU A 287 6.75 -12.43 -6.36
C LEU A 287 7.84 -12.43 -7.44
N MET A 288 9.03 -12.95 -7.09
CA MET A 288 10.17 -13.01 -7.99
C MET A 288 9.98 -14.05 -9.12
N ALA A 289 9.12 -15.03 -8.95
CA ALA A 289 8.77 -16.00 -9.98
C ALA A 289 7.71 -15.50 -10.96
N GLU A 290 6.77 -14.65 -10.50
CA GLU A 290 5.67 -14.12 -11.33
C GLU A 290 6.14 -13.15 -12.43
N ILE A 291 7.38 -12.68 -12.38
CA ILE A 291 7.97 -11.78 -13.40
C ILE A 291 8.82 -12.52 -14.44
N ARG A 292 8.98 -13.83 -14.31
CA ARG A 292 9.72 -14.68 -15.27
C ARG A 292 8.78 -15.25 -16.30
#